data_fe0b199a5375adef3f77cf8195454f50
#
_entry.id   fe0b199a5375adef3f77cf8195454f50
#
_cell.length_a   1.000
_cell.length_b   1.000
_cell.length_c   1.000
_cell.angle_alpha   90.00
_cell.angle_beta   90.00
_cell.angle_gamma   90.00
#
_symmetry.space_group_name_H-M   'P 1'
#
loop_
_entity.id
_entity.type
_entity.pdbx_description
1 polymer ?
#
loop_
_entity_poly.entity_id
_entity_poly.type
_entity_poly.pdbx_seq_one_letter_code
_entity_poly.pdbx_strand_id
1 'polypeptide(L)'
;EIGFGMGISAGYMHSHSISTHTIIENHPNIISKARAWASNKSNVNIITGSWYDVKDDLPTYDGLFYDTWGDDDMVYFSASLSSLIKIGGIATWWNSESTATNYYNIPNVTYTQYSVNPPPNNYFNNTTYYLPQCQL
;
A
#
# COMPACT_ATOMS: atom_id res chain seq x y z
N GLU A 1 4.52 -1.62 -3.01
CA GLU A 1 3.73 -0.48 -2.56
C GLU A 1 2.94 0.09 -3.73
N ILE A 2 1.64 0.27 -3.54
CA ILE A 2 0.75 0.90 -4.52
C ILE A 2 0.39 2.29 -4.00
N GLY A 3 0.86 3.33 -4.71
CA GLY A 3 0.83 4.72 -4.28
C GLY A 3 2.08 5.13 -3.50
N PHE A 4 2.73 6.22 -3.92
CA PHE A 4 3.90 6.79 -3.23
C PHE A 4 3.56 8.00 -2.37
N GLY A 5 2.66 8.83 -2.85
CA GLY A 5 2.20 10.03 -2.16
C GLY A 5 3.33 10.96 -1.72
N MET A 6 3.48 11.12 -0.42
CA MET A 6 4.56 11.90 0.20
C MET A 6 5.84 11.10 0.48
N GLY A 7 5.85 9.79 0.23
CA GLY A 7 6.98 8.89 0.45
C GLY A 7 7.25 8.56 1.92
N ILE A 8 6.29 8.80 2.81
CA ILE A 8 6.43 8.53 4.25
C ILE A 8 6.46 7.02 4.48
N SER A 9 5.48 6.30 3.95
CA SER A 9 5.40 4.83 4.00
C SER A 9 6.60 4.17 3.32
N ALA A 10 6.95 4.64 2.12
CA ALA A 10 8.12 4.17 1.39
C ALA A 10 9.43 4.33 2.18
N GLY A 11 9.63 5.49 2.81
CA GLY A 11 10.79 5.75 3.66
C GLY A 11 10.83 4.84 4.87
N TYR A 12 9.70 4.63 5.52
CA TYR A 12 9.58 3.76 6.69
C TYR A 12 9.86 2.29 6.32
N MET A 13 9.23 1.76 5.29
CA MET A 13 9.49 0.40 4.79
C MET A 13 10.95 0.21 4.42
N HIS A 14 11.55 1.16 3.73
CA HIS A 14 12.95 1.09 3.31
C HIS A 14 13.94 1.06 4.50
N SER A 15 13.57 1.63 5.64
CA SER A 15 14.39 1.58 6.87
C SER A 15 14.48 0.18 7.49
N HIS A 16 13.69 -0.80 7.04
CA HIS A 16 13.61 -2.15 7.58
C HIS A 16 14.38 -3.21 6.77
N SER A 17 15.43 -2.83 6.07
CA SER A 17 16.34 -3.76 5.37
C SER A 17 15.63 -4.70 4.39
N ILE A 18 14.64 -4.21 3.67
CA ILE A 18 13.97 -4.95 2.60
C ILE A 18 14.92 -5.19 1.42
N SER A 19 14.87 -6.37 0.82
CA SER A 19 15.76 -6.73 -0.30
C SER A 19 15.40 -5.99 -1.60
N THR A 20 14.11 -5.85 -1.88
CA THR A 20 13.59 -5.11 -3.04
C THR A 20 12.35 -4.33 -2.65
N HIS A 21 12.16 -3.15 -3.25
CA HIS A 21 10.99 -2.31 -3.05
C HIS A 21 10.46 -1.87 -4.41
N THR A 22 9.31 -2.39 -4.81
CA THR A 22 8.61 -1.93 -6.02
C THR A 22 7.52 -0.95 -5.61
N ILE A 23 7.51 0.21 -6.22
CA ILE A 23 6.52 1.27 -6.01
C ILE A 23 5.79 1.53 -7.33
N ILE A 24 4.48 1.46 -7.32
CA ILE A 24 3.61 1.75 -8.47
C ILE A 24 2.92 3.08 -8.22
N GLU A 25 3.07 4.02 -9.16
CA GLU A 25 2.51 5.35 -9.03
C GLU A 25 2.03 5.86 -10.40
N ASN A 26 0.85 6.49 -10.44
CA ASN A 26 0.24 6.95 -11.69
C ASN A 26 0.27 8.48 -11.85
N HIS A 27 0.42 9.25 -10.78
CA HIS A 27 0.36 10.71 -10.86
C HIS A 27 1.72 11.30 -11.28
N PRO A 28 1.81 12.08 -12.38
CA PRO A 28 3.09 12.51 -12.97
C PRO A 28 4.01 13.27 -11.99
N ASN A 29 3.43 14.15 -11.17
CA ASN A 29 4.22 14.94 -10.21
C ASN A 29 4.75 14.06 -9.06
N ILE A 30 3.98 13.03 -8.67
CA ILE A 30 4.38 12.09 -7.61
C ILE A 30 5.42 11.11 -8.15
N ILE A 31 5.29 10.64 -9.39
CA ILE A 31 6.31 9.83 -10.08
C ILE A 31 7.67 10.54 -10.06
N SER A 32 7.70 11.84 -10.35
CA SER A 32 8.94 12.63 -10.32
C SER A 32 9.57 12.65 -8.93
N LYS A 33 8.76 12.79 -7.88
CA LYS A 33 9.23 12.73 -6.48
C LYS A 33 9.72 11.33 -6.11
N ALA A 34 8.98 10.28 -6.48
CA ALA A 34 9.36 8.90 -6.23
C ALA A 34 10.70 8.55 -6.89
N ARG A 35 10.91 8.96 -8.14
CA ARG A 35 12.19 8.77 -8.85
C ARG A 35 13.33 9.53 -8.18
N ALA A 36 13.11 10.77 -7.77
CA ALA A 36 14.12 11.54 -7.03
C ALA A 36 14.48 10.87 -5.70
N TRP A 37 13.49 10.40 -4.94
CA TRP A 37 13.68 9.66 -3.70
C TRP A 37 14.45 8.34 -3.92
N ALA A 38 14.16 7.63 -5.01
CA ALA A 38 14.77 6.34 -5.33
C ALA A 38 16.19 6.47 -5.95
N SER A 39 16.64 7.66 -6.35
CA SER A 39 17.82 7.87 -7.19
C SER A 39 19.14 7.28 -6.65
N ASN A 40 19.26 7.13 -5.33
CA ASN A 40 20.43 6.54 -4.66
C ASN A 40 20.14 5.17 -4.00
N LYS A 41 19.05 4.52 -4.39
CA LYS A 41 18.58 3.25 -3.81
C LYS A 41 18.52 2.17 -4.89
N SER A 42 19.54 1.33 -4.96
CA SER A 42 19.68 0.30 -5.99
C SER A 42 18.63 -0.82 -5.94
N ASN A 43 17.95 -0.96 -4.81
CA ASN A 43 16.92 -1.98 -4.57
C ASN A 43 15.49 -1.43 -4.72
N VAL A 44 15.31 -0.19 -5.21
CA VAL A 44 13.99 0.42 -5.43
C VAL A 44 13.69 0.45 -6.93
N ASN A 45 12.49 -0.02 -7.29
CA ASN A 45 11.96 0.02 -8.65
C ASN A 45 10.69 0.86 -8.70
N ILE A 46 10.64 1.87 -9.56
CA ILE A 46 9.45 2.70 -9.77
C ILE A 46 8.76 2.28 -11.07
N ILE A 47 7.54 1.77 -10.95
CA ILE A 47 6.66 1.44 -12.07
C ILE A 47 5.64 2.58 -12.22
N THR A 48 5.53 3.10 -13.44
CA THR A 48 4.63 4.22 -13.74
C THR A 48 3.35 3.72 -14.40
N GLY A 49 2.21 4.08 -13.84
CA GLY A 49 0.89 3.69 -14.33
C GLY A 49 -0.06 3.34 -13.20
N SER A 50 -1.32 3.08 -13.55
CA SER A 50 -2.25 2.47 -12.59
C SER A 50 -1.78 1.05 -12.26
N TRP A 51 -1.87 0.67 -10.98
CA TRP A 51 -1.54 -0.70 -10.57
C TRP A 51 -2.42 -1.72 -11.28
N TYR A 52 -3.67 -1.38 -11.56
CA TYR A 52 -4.62 -2.26 -12.25
C TYR A 52 -4.18 -2.58 -13.68
N ASP A 53 -3.60 -1.60 -14.37
CA ASP A 53 -3.11 -1.78 -15.74
C ASP A 53 -1.82 -2.61 -15.82
N VAL A 54 -0.98 -2.53 -14.77
CA VAL A 54 0.33 -3.21 -14.76
C VAL A 54 0.35 -4.51 -13.97
N LYS A 55 -0.73 -4.83 -13.24
CA LYS A 55 -0.78 -5.94 -12.28
C LYS A 55 -0.40 -7.32 -12.85
N ASP A 56 -0.76 -7.56 -14.11
CA ASP A 56 -0.55 -8.86 -14.75
C ASP A 56 0.94 -9.09 -15.16
N ASP A 57 1.74 -8.01 -15.20
CA ASP A 57 3.18 -8.06 -15.47
C ASP A 57 4.02 -8.05 -14.18
N LEU A 58 3.39 -7.98 -13.01
CA LEU A 58 4.09 -7.92 -11.74
C LEU A 58 4.48 -9.32 -11.25
N PRO A 59 5.65 -9.46 -10.60
CA PRO A 59 5.98 -10.67 -9.85
C PRO A 59 5.15 -10.75 -8.56
N THR A 60 5.22 -11.89 -7.88
CA THR A 60 4.68 -12.02 -6.53
C THR A 60 5.62 -11.44 -5.49
N TYR A 61 5.05 -10.84 -4.44
CA TYR A 61 5.76 -10.16 -3.36
C TYR A 61 5.54 -10.83 -2.00
N ASP A 62 6.47 -10.64 -1.09
CA ASP A 62 6.34 -11.10 0.30
C ASP A 62 5.44 -10.17 1.12
N GLY A 63 5.37 -8.89 0.75
CA GLY A 63 4.55 -7.88 1.39
C GLY A 63 3.98 -6.89 0.38
N LEU A 64 2.74 -6.45 0.60
CA LEU A 64 2.09 -5.44 -0.22
C LEU A 64 1.38 -4.41 0.68
N PHE A 65 1.60 -3.13 0.38
CA PHE A 65 0.88 -2.02 0.98
C PHE A 65 0.13 -1.25 -0.11
N TYR A 66 -1.18 -1.09 0.07
CA TYR A 66 -2.06 -0.37 -0.84
C TYR A 66 -2.49 0.95 -0.20
N ASP A 67 -2.04 2.06 -0.77
CA ASP A 67 -2.35 3.41 -0.28
C ASP A 67 -2.50 4.40 -1.44
N THR A 68 -3.68 4.42 -2.04
CA THR A 68 -4.02 5.35 -3.12
C THR A 68 -5.11 6.31 -2.68
N TRP A 69 -5.21 7.44 -3.37
CA TRP A 69 -6.24 8.44 -3.14
C TRP A 69 -7.13 8.59 -4.37
N GLY A 70 -8.47 8.53 -4.15
CA GLY A 70 -9.45 8.73 -5.21
C GLY A 70 -9.41 7.63 -6.30
N ASP A 71 -9.00 6.45 -5.92
CA ASP A 71 -8.86 5.28 -6.77
C ASP A 71 -10.00 4.30 -6.48
N ASP A 72 -10.80 4.00 -7.49
CA ASP A 72 -11.89 3.02 -7.40
C ASP A 72 -11.40 1.58 -7.62
N ASP A 73 -10.14 1.39 -7.99
CA ASP A 73 -9.57 0.08 -8.36
C ASP A 73 -9.39 -0.86 -7.16
N MET A 74 -9.54 -0.38 -5.94
CA MET A 74 -9.51 -1.22 -4.72
C MET A 74 -10.55 -2.35 -4.77
N VAL A 75 -11.64 -2.19 -5.52
CA VAL A 75 -12.66 -3.24 -5.70
C VAL A 75 -12.09 -4.49 -6.40
N TYR A 76 -11.03 -4.34 -7.20
CA TYR A 76 -10.35 -5.44 -7.90
C TYR A 76 -9.21 -6.04 -7.09
N PHE A 77 -8.82 -5.41 -5.99
CA PHE A 77 -7.67 -5.81 -5.18
C PHE A 77 -7.84 -7.21 -4.60
N SER A 78 -9.03 -7.53 -4.08
CA SER A 78 -9.36 -8.86 -3.53
C SER A 78 -9.09 -9.98 -4.54
N ALA A 79 -9.55 -9.80 -5.79
CA ALA A 79 -9.37 -10.81 -6.85
C ALA A 79 -7.90 -10.94 -7.32
N SER A 80 -7.09 -9.90 -7.12
CA SER A 80 -5.69 -9.87 -7.57
C SER A 80 -4.69 -10.34 -6.52
N LEU A 81 -5.10 -10.54 -5.26
CA LEU A 81 -4.18 -10.86 -4.17
C LEU A 81 -3.32 -12.09 -4.43
N SER A 82 -3.93 -13.20 -4.91
CA SER A 82 -3.21 -14.45 -5.16
C SER A 82 -2.17 -14.38 -6.28
N SER A 83 -2.30 -13.39 -7.18
CA SER A 83 -1.29 -13.14 -8.23
C SER A 83 -0.21 -12.15 -7.79
N LEU A 84 -0.45 -11.37 -6.75
CA LEU A 84 0.47 -10.32 -6.29
C LEU A 84 1.26 -10.72 -5.04
N ILE A 85 0.73 -11.62 -4.22
CA ILE A 85 1.32 -12.02 -2.93
C ILE A 85 1.66 -13.50 -2.95
N LYS A 86 2.85 -13.83 -2.45
CA LYS A 86 3.29 -15.22 -2.23
C LYS A 86 2.47 -15.89 -1.12
N ILE A 87 2.39 -17.19 -1.14
CA ILE A 87 1.83 -17.97 -0.01
C ILE A 87 2.64 -17.64 1.26
N GLY A 88 1.95 -17.26 2.33
CA GLY A 88 2.55 -16.78 3.58
C GLY A 88 2.88 -15.29 3.58
N GLY A 89 2.75 -14.60 2.45
CA GLY A 89 2.95 -13.15 2.35
C GLY A 89 1.78 -12.37 2.96
N ILE A 90 1.99 -11.09 3.20
CA ILE A 90 1.03 -10.20 3.88
C ILE A 90 0.68 -9.03 2.98
N ALA A 91 -0.62 -8.79 2.81
CA ALA A 91 -1.14 -7.56 2.24
C ALA A 91 -1.78 -6.69 3.34
N THR A 92 -1.56 -5.39 3.24
CA THR A 92 -2.18 -4.38 4.10
C THR A 92 -2.55 -3.16 3.28
N TRP A 93 -3.44 -2.33 3.76
CA TRP A 93 -3.90 -1.14 3.05
C TRP A 93 -4.29 -0.03 4.02
N TRP A 94 -4.37 1.19 3.50
CA TRP A 94 -4.91 2.30 4.28
C TRP A 94 -6.40 2.07 4.55
N ASN A 95 -6.75 1.99 5.82
CA ASN A 95 -8.14 1.91 6.26
C ASN A 95 -8.64 3.31 6.63
N SER A 96 -9.46 3.92 5.77
CA SER A 96 -10.07 5.22 6.03
C SER A 96 -11.22 5.16 7.02
N GLU A 97 -11.70 3.95 7.34
CA GLU A 97 -12.84 3.74 8.22
C GLU A 97 -12.43 3.74 9.70
N SER A 98 -13.35 4.18 10.54
CA SER A 98 -13.19 4.13 12.00
C SER A 98 -13.53 2.76 12.60
N THR A 99 -13.72 1.75 11.77
CA THR A 99 -14.17 0.40 12.15
C THR A 99 -13.37 -0.69 11.45
N ALA A 100 -13.44 -1.90 11.99
CA ALA A 100 -12.87 -3.10 11.40
C ALA A 100 -13.85 -3.72 10.38
N THR A 101 -14.20 -2.98 9.33
CA THR A 101 -15.17 -3.40 8.33
C THR A 101 -14.50 -3.76 7.02
N ASN A 102 -14.73 -4.97 6.54
CA ASN A 102 -14.17 -5.49 5.30
C ASN A 102 -15.09 -5.20 4.11
N TYR A 103 -15.08 -3.96 3.61
CA TYR A 103 -15.94 -3.53 2.50
C TYR A 103 -15.65 -4.24 1.18
N TYR A 104 -14.42 -4.66 0.96
CA TYR A 104 -13.99 -5.21 -0.32
C TYR A 104 -14.00 -6.74 -0.36
N ASN A 105 -14.55 -7.38 0.68
CA ASN A 105 -14.61 -8.84 0.81
C ASN A 105 -13.24 -9.52 0.61
N ILE A 106 -12.18 -8.91 1.11
CA ILE A 106 -10.83 -9.47 1.05
C ILE A 106 -10.78 -10.70 1.96
N PRO A 107 -10.29 -11.86 1.49
CA PRO A 107 -10.26 -13.07 2.29
C PRO A 107 -9.26 -12.96 3.45
N ASN A 108 -9.53 -13.71 4.53
CA ASN A 108 -8.62 -13.87 5.68
C ASN A 108 -8.16 -12.54 6.32
N VAL A 109 -8.99 -11.50 6.27
CA VAL A 109 -8.65 -10.21 6.87
C VAL A 109 -8.74 -10.28 8.38
N THR A 110 -7.70 -9.80 9.03
CA THR A 110 -7.68 -9.49 10.46
C THR A 110 -7.45 -8.00 10.66
N TYR A 111 -7.89 -7.47 11.79
CA TYR A 111 -7.70 -6.06 12.14
C TYR A 111 -7.00 -5.95 13.48
N THR A 112 -5.91 -5.20 13.50
CA THR A 112 -5.23 -4.84 14.75
C THR A 112 -5.60 -3.41 15.13
N GLN A 113 -6.11 -3.24 16.34
CA GLN A 113 -6.49 -1.92 16.87
C GLN A 113 -5.28 -1.20 17.46
N TYR A 114 -5.11 0.06 17.07
CA TYR A 114 -4.09 0.95 17.61
C TYR A 114 -4.72 2.23 18.16
N SER A 115 -4.22 2.70 19.30
CA SER A 115 -4.47 4.07 19.73
C SER A 115 -3.57 5.01 18.95
N VAL A 116 -4.13 6.02 18.33
CA VAL A 116 -3.40 7.00 17.51
C VAL A 116 -3.69 8.42 18.01
N ASN A 117 -2.75 9.31 17.76
CA ASN A 117 -2.91 10.72 18.02
C ASN A 117 -2.91 11.47 16.67
N PRO A 118 -4.07 11.63 16.02
CA PRO A 118 -4.12 12.23 14.69
C PRO A 118 -3.66 13.68 14.75
N PRO A 119 -2.99 14.19 13.71
CA PRO A 119 -2.68 15.60 13.60
C PRO A 119 -3.98 16.43 13.54
N PRO A 120 -3.96 17.70 13.94
CA PRO A 120 -5.12 18.57 13.90
C PRO A 120 -5.45 18.96 12.45
N ASN A 121 -5.97 18.01 11.69
CA ASN A 121 -6.46 18.20 10.33
C ASN A 121 -7.82 17.49 10.19
N ASN A 122 -8.53 17.77 9.11
CA ASN A 122 -9.85 17.19 8.87
C ASN A 122 -9.80 15.85 8.11
N TYR A 123 -8.62 15.27 7.90
CA TYR A 123 -8.46 14.05 7.10
C TYR A 123 -8.76 12.79 7.91
N PHE A 124 -8.18 12.67 9.10
CA PHE A 124 -8.42 11.56 10.01
C PHE A 124 -8.46 12.07 11.44
N ASN A 125 -9.64 12.00 12.06
CA ASN A 125 -9.88 12.59 13.39
C ASN A 125 -10.10 11.54 14.49
N ASN A 126 -10.02 10.25 14.16
CA ASN A 126 -10.22 9.19 15.14
C ASN A 126 -8.97 8.98 15.98
N THR A 127 -9.16 8.70 17.27
CA THR A 127 -8.08 8.31 18.19
C THR A 127 -7.79 6.82 18.16
N THR A 128 -8.53 6.08 17.33
CA THR A 128 -8.36 4.64 17.13
C THR A 128 -8.22 4.35 15.63
N TYR A 129 -7.22 3.54 15.29
CA TYR A 129 -6.99 3.05 13.94
C TYR A 129 -7.05 1.52 13.92
N TYR A 130 -7.75 0.96 12.93
CA TYR A 130 -7.85 -0.47 12.70
C TYR A 130 -6.99 -0.83 11.49
N LEU A 131 -5.79 -1.36 11.73
CA LEU A 131 -4.88 -1.81 10.70
C LEU A 131 -5.37 -3.12 10.10
N PRO A 132 -5.78 -3.15 8.82
CA PRO A 132 -6.16 -4.37 8.14
C PRO A 132 -4.93 -5.16 7.70
N GLN A 133 -5.00 -6.47 7.83
CA GLN A 133 -3.98 -7.40 7.34
C GLN A 133 -4.66 -8.64 6.74
N CYS A 134 -4.20 -9.04 5.56
CA CYS A 134 -4.57 -10.28 4.90
C CYS A 134 -3.31 -11.13 4.72
N GLN A 135 -3.32 -12.36 5.19
CA GLN A 135 -2.25 -13.33 4.93
C GLN A 135 -2.76 -14.43 4.01
N LEU A 136 -2.00 -14.71 2.94
CA LEU A 136 -2.30 -15.78 1.97
C LEU A 136 -1.60 -17.10 2.31
#